data_73ce6903002cb89f98956df62265f4da
#
_entry.id   73ce6903002cb89f98956df62265f4da
#
_cell.length_a   1.000
_cell.length_b   1.000
_cell.length_c   1.000
_cell.angle_alpha   90.00
_cell.angle_beta   90.00
_cell.angle_gamma   90.00
#
_symmetry.space_group_name_H-M   'P 1'
#
loop_
_entity.id
_entity.type
_entity.pdbx_description
1 polymer ?
#
loop_
_entity_poly.entity_id
_entity_poly.type
_entity_poly.pdbx_seq_one_letter_code
_entity_poly.pdbx_strand_id
1 'polypeptide(L)' 'MSKAIRNKFGKQVRSLRRERGWSQEDLADNSGVHRTYIGAIERGEQNVSIDNIIKLAKALGISLEQLFKGL' A
#
# COMPACT_ATOMS: atom_id res chain seq x y z
N MET A 1 -7.80 6.22 -9.49
CA MET A 1 -7.02 7.28 -8.78
C MET A 1 -6.31 8.16 -9.78
N SER A 2 -6.26 9.47 -9.53
CA SER A 2 -5.41 10.37 -10.31
C SER A 2 -3.94 10.04 -10.07
N LYS A 3 -3.05 10.54 -10.92
CA LYS A 3 -1.61 10.36 -10.75
C LYS A 3 -1.14 10.93 -9.41
N ALA A 4 -1.65 12.08 -9.01
CA ALA A 4 -1.30 12.70 -7.74
C ALA A 4 -1.72 11.82 -6.55
N ILE A 5 -2.92 11.26 -6.60
CA ILE A 5 -3.42 10.37 -5.54
C ILE A 5 -2.66 9.06 -5.53
N ARG A 6 -2.36 8.48 -6.70
CA ARG A 6 -1.55 7.25 -6.77
C ARG A 6 -0.18 7.45 -6.12
N ASN A 7 0.45 8.59 -6.40
CA ASN A 7 1.76 8.89 -5.83
C ASN A 7 1.69 9.04 -4.31
N LYS A 8 0.69 9.75 -3.80
CA LYS A 8 0.50 9.93 -2.36
C LYS A 8 0.18 8.61 -1.67
N PHE A 9 -0.71 7.81 -2.28
CA PHE A 9 -1.08 6.50 -1.74
C PHE A 9 0.13 5.57 -1.70
N GLY A 10 0.91 5.53 -2.76
CA GLY A 10 2.11 4.71 -2.84
C GLY A 10 3.14 5.08 -1.78
N LYS A 11 3.36 6.37 -1.56
CA LYS A 11 4.25 6.86 -0.50
C LYS A 11 3.76 6.47 0.89
N GLN A 12 2.45 6.55 1.10
CA GLN A 12 1.84 6.17 2.38
C GLN A 12 2.03 4.67 2.65
N VAL A 13 1.78 3.82 1.66
CA VAL A 13 2.00 2.37 1.78
C VAL A 13 3.46 2.09 2.12
N ARG A 14 4.39 2.72 1.40
CA ARG A 14 5.82 2.55 1.64
C ARG A 14 6.22 2.97 3.05
N SER A 15 5.73 4.11 3.50
CA SER A 15 6.01 4.63 4.84
C SER A 15 5.52 3.67 5.92
N LEU A 16 4.29 3.22 5.81
CA LEU A 16 3.69 2.30 6.77
C LEU A 16 4.41 0.95 6.80
N ARG A 17 4.82 0.46 5.62
CA ARG A 17 5.62 -0.76 5.51
C ARG A 17 6.95 -0.62 6.24
N ARG A 18 7.65 0.48 5.98
CA ARG A 18 8.97 0.75 6.58
C ARG A 18 8.91 0.94 8.09
N GLU A 19 7.85 1.55 8.60
CA GLU A 19 7.64 1.69 10.04
C GLU A 19 7.61 0.34 10.75
N ARG A 20 7.22 -0.73 10.04
CA ARG A 20 7.17 -2.09 10.57
C ARG A 20 8.50 -2.85 10.36
N GLY A 21 9.47 -2.23 9.71
CA GLY A 21 10.72 -2.87 9.36
C GLY A 21 10.55 -3.92 8.26
N TRP A 22 9.53 -3.81 7.44
CA TRP A 22 9.21 -4.78 6.40
C TRP A 22 9.79 -4.42 5.04
N SER A 23 10.24 -5.44 4.30
CA SER A 23 10.53 -5.32 2.87
C SER A 23 9.22 -5.37 2.09
N GLN A 24 9.28 -5.08 0.78
CA GLN A 24 8.12 -5.27 -0.10
C GLN A 24 7.65 -6.73 -0.10
N GLU A 25 8.59 -7.66 -0.04
CA GLU A 25 8.30 -9.09 0.02
C GLU A 25 7.57 -9.44 1.32
N ASP A 26 7.98 -8.86 2.45
CA ASP A 26 7.29 -9.05 3.72
C ASP A 26 5.83 -8.59 3.64
N LEU A 27 5.60 -7.42 3.05
CA LEU A 27 4.23 -6.92 2.87
C LEU A 27 3.43 -7.83 1.93
N ALA A 28 4.05 -8.34 0.88
CA ALA A 28 3.41 -9.30 -0.02
C ALA A 28 2.98 -10.55 0.74
N ASP A 29 3.87 -11.12 1.55
CA ASP A 29 3.59 -12.32 2.34
C ASP A 29 2.45 -12.09 3.34
N ASN A 30 2.41 -10.93 3.97
CA ASN A 30 1.40 -10.61 4.98
C ASN A 30 0.05 -10.22 4.37
N SER A 31 0.05 -9.69 3.15
CA SER A 31 -1.18 -9.17 2.53
C SER A 31 -1.81 -10.11 1.50
N GLY A 32 -1.03 -11.01 0.93
CA GLY A 32 -1.47 -11.81 -0.21
C GLY A 32 -1.45 -11.02 -1.53
N VAL A 33 -0.89 -9.82 -1.53
CA VAL A 33 -0.70 -9.02 -2.75
C VAL A 33 0.71 -9.28 -3.26
N HIS A 34 0.83 -9.60 -4.56
CA HIS A 34 2.12 -9.96 -5.14
C HIS A 34 3.14 -8.82 -4.99
N ARG A 35 4.40 -9.16 -4.70
CA ARG A 35 5.47 -8.18 -4.46
C ARG A 35 5.69 -7.21 -5.63
N THR A 36 5.56 -7.70 -6.86
CA THR A 36 5.71 -6.87 -8.06
C THR A 36 4.62 -5.79 -8.10
N TYR A 37 3.41 -6.16 -7.70
CA TYR A 37 2.29 -5.23 -7.64
C TYR A 37 2.48 -4.20 -6.52
N ILE A 38 2.99 -4.64 -5.36
CA ILE A 38 3.31 -3.73 -4.25
C ILE A 38 4.34 -2.69 -4.70
N GLY A 39 5.40 -3.12 -5.39
CA GLY A 39 6.40 -2.20 -5.92
C GLY A 39 5.80 -1.16 -6.86
N ALA A 40 4.91 -1.59 -7.75
CA ALA A 40 4.21 -0.69 -8.66
C ALA A 40 3.30 0.29 -7.93
N ILE A 41 2.60 -0.17 -6.89
CA ILE A 41 1.76 0.69 -6.03
C ILE A 41 2.61 1.77 -5.38
N GLU A 42 3.74 1.38 -4.80
CA GLU A 42 4.62 2.32 -4.10
C GLU A 42 5.24 3.36 -5.04
N ARG A 43 5.42 3.01 -6.31
CA ARG A 43 5.90 3.96 -7.33
C ARG A 43 4.79 4.84 -7.92
N GLY A 44 3.54 4.61 -7.51
CA GLY A 44 2.40 5.38 -8.03
C GLY A 44 1.96 4.99 -9.42
N GLU A 45 2.29 3.77 -9.85
CA GLU A 45 2.04 3.27 -11.22
C GLU A 45 0.70 2.55 -11.36
N GLN A 46 0.01 2.27 -10.27
CA GLN A 46 -1.21 1.45 -10.29
C GLN A 46 -2.42 2.15 -9.69
N ASN A 47 -3.56 1.95 -10.32
CA ASN A 47 -4.86 2.19 -9.70
C ASN A 47 -5.20 0.94 -8.89
N VAL A 48 -5.15 1.07 -7.56
CA VAL A 48 -5.30 -0.09 -6.68
C VAL A 48 -6.78 -0.43 -6.54
N SER A 49 -7.14 -1.71 -6.72
CA SER A 49 -8.52 -2.15 -6.52
C SER A 49 -8.89 -2.03 -5.04
N ILE A 50 -10.19 -1.89 -4.78
CA ILE A 50 -10.68 -1.80 -3.40
C ILE A 50 -10.32 -3.08 -2.62
N ASP A 51 -10.38 -4.23 -3.27
CA ASP A 51 -10.02 -5.50 -2.63
C ASP A 51 -8.56 -5.49 -2.16
N ASN A 52 -7.66 -5.01 -3.00
CA ASN A 52 -6.24 -4.93 -2.63
C ASN A 52 -5.98 -3.85 -1.58
N ILE A 53 -6.71 -2.75 -1.62
CA ILE A 53 -6.64 -1.72 -0.59
C ILE A 53 -6.99 -2.32 0.78
N ILE A 54 -8.06 -3.10 0.84
CA ILE A 54 -8.49 -3.75 2.07
C ILE A 54 -7.44 -4.76 2.54
N LYS A 55 -6.86 -5.55 1.64
CA LYS A 55 -5.79 -6.50 1.97
C LYS A 55 -4.58 -5.79 2.57
N LEU A 56 -4.18 -4.65 1.99
CA LEU A 56 -3.05 -3.87 2.50
C LEU A 56 -3.35 -3.30 3.89
N ALA A 57 -4.53 -2.74 4.09
CA ALA A 57 -4.91 -2.20 5.39
C ALA A 57 -4.90 -3.27 6.48
N LYS A 58 -5.45 -4.44 6.19
CA LYS A 58 -5.44 -5.57 7.12
C LYS A 58 -4.03 -6.04 7.46
N ALA A 59 -3.19 -6.17 6.45
CA ALA A 59 -1.80 -6.59 6.64
C ALA A 59 -1.03 -5.59 7.50
N LEU A 60 -1.26 -4.31 7.28
CA LEU A 60 -0.61 -3.24 8.04
C LEU A 60 -1.24 -3.02 9.42
N GLY A 61 -2.38 -3.65 9.70
CA GLY A 61 -3.07 -3.53 10.99
C GLY A 61 -3.67 -2.16 11.24
N ILE A 62 -4.12 -1.48 10.17
CA ILE A 62 -4.67 -0.13 10.26
C ILE A 62 -6.04 -0.06 9.61
N SER A 63 -6.78 1.00 9.93
CA SER A 63 -8.06 1.30 9.29
C SER A 63 -7.85 1.88 7.89
N LEU A 64 -8.89 1.85 7.07
CA LEU A 64 -8.86 2.52 5.76
C LEU A 64 -8.65 4.02 5.93
N GLU A 65 -9.22 4.61 6.97
CA GLU A 65 -9.04 6.03 7.28
C GLU A 65 -7.56 6.35 7.48
N GLN A 66 -6.85 5.53 8.24
CA GLN A 66 -5.41 5.70 8.46
C GLN A 66 -4.61 5.50 7.18
N LEU A 67 -5.00 4.52 6.37
CA LEU A 67 -4.32 4.24 5.10
C LEU A 67 -4.43 5.42 4.13
N PHE A 68 -5.59 6.10 4.13
CA PHE A 68 -5.84 7.24 3.25
C PHE A 68 -5.51 8.60 3.88
N LYS A 69 -4.91 8.62 5.06
CA LYS A 69 -4.57 9.86 5.74
C LYS A 69 -3.67 10.73 4.85
N GLY A 70 -4.05 11.99 4.68
CA GLY A 70 -3.29 12.94 3.88
C GLY A 70 -3.61 12.90 2.38
N LEU A 71 -4.53 12.06 1.96
CA LEU A 71 -5.00 12.05 0.58
C LEU A 71 -6.21 13.00 0.43
#